data_fb7e9c8a9311680ef5f3c3285bc2742b
#
_entry.id   fb7e9c8a9311680ef5f3c3285bc2742b
#
_cell.length_a   1.000
_cell.length_b   1.000
_cell.length_c   1.000
_cell.angle_alpha   90.00
_cell.angle_beta   90.00
_cell.angle_gamma   90.00
#
_symmetry.space_group_name_H-M   'P 1'
#
loop_
_entity.id
_entity.type
_entity.pdbx_description
1 polymer ?
#
loop_
_entity_poly.entity_id
_entity_poly.type
_entity_poly.pdbx_seq_one_letter_code
_entity_poly.pdbx_strand_id
1 'polypeptide(L)'
;MWGFLKSVFCSAWGFCVAYFAPTWHVLTILSILVVADWVTGIFASRKANIDITSRRLTHSVVKWLCYITAILLTFMAEQALTLEFNFYLFAAGYIYGCEILSIFENLAVISDSDVYLRILAVIRGKSKDMAGVKDALNEEMKGK
;
A
#
# COMPACT_ATOMS: atom_id res chain seq x y z
N MET A 1 -21.76 37.09 10.87
CA MET A 1 -21.62 36.26 9.66
C MET A 1 -20.39 35.36 9.68
N TRP A 2 -19.18 35.87 9.93
CA TRP A 2 -17.94 35.06 10.02
C TRP A 2 -17.95 34.00 11.12
N GLY A 3 -18.49 34.30 12.34
CA GLY A 3 -18.58 33.32 13.43
C GLY A 3 -19.48 32.14 13.10
N PHE A 4 -20.63 32.40 12.47
CA PHE A 4 -21.57 31.38 12.06
C PHE A 4 -20.94 30.43 11.00
N LEU A 5 -20.27 30.98 9.98
CA LEU A 5 -19.57 30.19 8.96
C LEU A 5 -18.47 29.30 9.55
N LYS A 6 -17.67 29.83 10.49
CA LYS A 6 -16.67 29.05 11.22
C LYS A 6 -17.29 27.90 12.02
N SER A 7 -18.39 28.18 12.73
CA SER A 7 -19.09 27.15 13.51
C SER A 7 -19.62 26.03 12.61
N VAL A 8 -20.28 26.38 11.50
CA VAL A 8 -20.80 25.38 10.53
C VAL A 8 -19.66 24.55 9.95
N PHE A 9 -18.55 25.20 9.56
CA PHE A 9 -17.39 24.49 9.01
C PHE A 9 -16.75 23.55 10.04
N CYS A 10 -16.55 24.00 11.29
CA CYS A 10 -16.02 23.16 12.36
C CYS A 10 -16.93 21.98 12.68
N SER A 11 -18.26 22.19 12.68
CA SER A 11 -19.21 21.10 12.93
C SER A 11 -19.22 20.07 11.79
N ALA A 12 -19.21 20.53 10.54
CA ALA A 12 -19.15 19.64 9.38
C ALA A 12 -17.83 18.84 9.36
N TRP A 13 -16.71 19.49 9.65
CA TRP A 13 -15.42 18.83 9.76
C TRP A 13 -15.38 17.80 10.88
N GLY A 14 -15.89 18.16 12.09
CA GLY A 14 -15.97 17.24 13.23
C GLY A 14 -16.85 16.02 12.91
N PHE A 15 -17.93 16.19 12.20
CA PHE A 15 -18.78 15.09 11.72
C PHE A 15 -18.02 14.17 10.77
N CYS A 16 -17.33 14.71 9.77
CA CYS A 16 -16.52 13.91 8.84
C CYS A 16 -15.43 13.11 9.57
N VAL A 17 -14.72 13.75 10.49
CA VAL A 17 -13.68 13.08 11.29
C VAL A 17 -14.25 11.95 12.13
N ALA A 18 -15.40 12.18 12.80
CA ALA A 18 -16.06 11.16 13.60
C ALA A 18 -16.63 10.02 12.75
N TYR A 19 -17.19 10.31 11.58
CA TYR A 19 -17.71 9.30 10.67
C TYR A 19 -16.63 8.33 10.18
N PHE A 20 -15.44 8.83 9.85
CA PHE A 20 -14.32 8.02 9.38
C PHE A 20 -13.41 7.51 10.50
N ALA A 21 -13.71 7.81 11.78
CA ALA A 21 -12.89 7.37 12.91
C ALA A 21 -12.58 5.85 12.92
N PRO A 22 -13.50 4.93 12.56
CA PRO A 22 -13.22 3.51 12.51
C PRO A 22 -12.14 3.11 11.50
N THR A 23 -11.90 3.93 10.47
CA THR A 23 -10.89 3.61 9.43
C THR A 23 -9.47 4.08 9.77
N TRP A 24 -9.28 4.88 10.82
CA TRP A 24 -8.00 5.54 11.12
C TRP A 24 -6.84 4.56 11.33
N HIS A 25 -7.06 3.49 12.10
CA HIS A 25 -6.02 2.49 12.34
C HIS A 25 -5.63 1.78 11.03
N VAL A 26 -6.60 1.50 10.16
CA VAL A 26 -6.38 0.89 8.85
C VAL A 26 -5.55 1.81 7.96
N LEU A 27 -5.94 3.09 7.87
CA LEU A 27 -5.22 4.09 7.08
C LEU A 27 -3.80 4.36 7.61
N THR A 28 -3.61 4.29 8.93
CA THR A 28 -2.29 4.43 9.55
C THR A 28 -1.38 3.28 9.17
N ILE A 29 -1.83 2.03 9.28
CA ILE A 29 -1.06 0.84 8.88
C ILE A 29 -0.75 0.90 7.38
N LEU A 30 -1.72 1.26 6.54
CA LEU A 30 -1.51 1.46 5.11
C LEU A 30 -0.37 2.46 4.84
N SER A 31 -0.42 3.62 5.50
CA SER A 31 0.59 4.66 5.31
C SER A 31 1.99 4.17 5.71
N ILE A 32 2.11 3.41 6.79
CA ILE A 32 3.38 2.80 7.21
C ILE A 32 3.88 1.81 6.16
N LEU A 33 3.00 0.94 5.63
CA LEU A 33 3.38 -0.05 4.62
C LEU A 33 3.84 0.62 3.32
N VAL A 34 3.13 1.63 2.83
CA VAL A 34 3.51 2.36 1.61
C VAL A 34 4.84 3.09 1.78
N VAL A 35 5.09 3.68 2.97
CA VAL A 35 6.40 4.31 3.26
C VAL A 35 7.50 3.26 3.33
N ALA A 36 7.26 2.10 3.95
CA ALA A 36 8.21 0.99 4.01
C ALA A 36 8.52 0.44 2.62
N ASP A 37 7.50 0.23 1.77
CA ASP A 37 7.69 -0.18 0.36
C ASP A 37 8.54 0.84 -0.40
N TRP A 38 8.23 2.12 -0.26
CA TRP A 38 9.00 3.18 -0.89
C TRP A 38 10.46 3.21 -0.44
N VAL A 39 10.73 3.14 0.87
CA VAL A 39 12.09 3.15 1.43
C VAL A 39 12.87 1.91 0.96
N THR A 40 12.29 0.73 1.07
CA THR A 40 12.94 -0.52 0.60
C THR A 40 13.16 -0.51 -0.91
N GLY A 41 12.22 0.04 -1.69
CA GLY A 41 12.36 0.22 -3.14
C GLY A 41 13.52 1.13 -3.53
N ILE A 42 13.78 2.21 -2.77
CA ILE A 42 14.95 3.07 -2.98
C ILE A 42 16.25 2.29 -2.75
N PHE A 43 16.36 1.53 -1.65
CA PHE A 43 17.54 0.74 -1.36
C PHE A 43 17.77 -0.37 -2.40
N ALA A 44 16.72 -1.06 -2.80
CA ALA A 44 16.77 -2.09 -3.84
C ALA A 44 17.26 -1.51 -5.18
N SER A 45 16.72 -0.34 -5.60
CA SER A 45 17.12 0.34 -6.82
C SER A 45 18.60 0.76 -6.79
N ARG A 46 19.08 1.30 -5.66
CA ARG A 46 20.49 1.67 -5.49
C ARG A 46 21.40 0.45 -5.60
N LYS A 47 21.02 -0.68 -4.97
CA LYS A 47 21.83 -1.92 -5.05
C LYS A 47 21.85 -2.47 -6.47
N ALA A 48 20.78 -2.36 -7.22
CA ALA A 48 20.68 -2.79 -8.62
C ALA A 48 21.29 -1.79 -9.63
N ASN A 49 21.90 -0.67 -9.17
CA ASN A 49 22.42 0.41 -10.01
C ASN A 49 21.36 0.98 -10.98
N ILE A 50 20.13 1.11 -10.52
CA ILE A 50 19.01 1.69 -11.29
C ILE A 50 18.77 3.11 -10.81
N ASP A 51 18.68 4.07 -11.73
CA ASP A 51 18.45 5.48 -11.40
C ASP A 51 17.08 5.70 -10.74
N ILE A 52 17.10 6.47 -9.65
CA ILE A 52 15.88 6.86 -8.93
C ILE A 52 15.33 8.13 -9.58
N THR A 53 14.21 7.99 -10.29
CA THR A 53 13.56 9.11 -10.97
C THR A 53 12.46 9.73 -10.12
N SER A 54 12.22 11.05 -10.26
CA SER A 54 11.10 11.76 -9.61
C SER A 54 9.74 11.13 -9.97
N ARG A 55 9.64 10.48 -11.13
CA ARG A 55 8.43 9.79 -11.59
C ARG A 55 8.03 8.65 -10.66
N ARG A 56 8.98 7.93 -10.06
CA ARG A 56 8.70 6.86 -9.08
C ARG A 56 8.08 7.40 -7.80
N LEU A 57 8.55 8.57 -7.33
CA LEU A 57 7.96 9.26 -6.18
C LEU A 57 6.48 9.62 -6.42
N THR A 58 6.22 10.24 -7.58
CA THR A 58 4.85 10.62 -7.96
C THR A 58 3.94 9.39 -8.04
N HIS A 59 4.42 8.28 -8.59
CA HIS A 59 3.66 7.04 -8.68
C HIS A 59 3.28 6.49 -7.29
N SER A 60 4.20 6.52 -6.32
CA SER A 60 3.93 6.05 -4.94
C SER A 60 2.89 6.91 -4.23
N VAL A 61 2.93 8.24 -4.44
CA VAL A 61 1.92 9.16 -3.88
C VAL A 61 0.54 8.90 -4.50
N VAL A 62 0.47 8.75 -5.82
CA VAL A 62 -0.80 8.45 -6.52
C VAL A 62 -1.35 7.10 -6.06
N LYS A 63 -0.51 6.07 -5.97
CA LYS A 63 -0.88 4.75 -5.44
C LYS A 63 -1.49 4.85 -4.03
N TRP A 64 -0.84 5.58 -3.13
CA TRP A 64 -1.32 5.81 -1.77
C TRP A 64 -2.69 6.50 -1.74
N LEU A 65 -2.89 7.56 -2.54
CA LEU A 65 -4.18 8.23 -2.65
C LEU A 65 -5.28 7.31 -3.19
N CYS A 66 -4.98 6.50 -4.21
CA CYS A 66 -5.93 5.51 -4.74
C CYS A 66 -6.34 4.49 -3.67
N TYR A 67 -5.40 4.01 -2.86
CA TYR A 67 -5.68 3.05 -1.78
C TYR A 67 -6.55 3.66 -0.67
N ILE A 68 -6.23 4.88 -0.22
CA ILE A 68 -7.09 5.60 0.74
C ILE A 68 -8.50 5.73 0.19
N THR A 69 -8.62 6.17 -1.08
CA THR A 69 -9.92 6.34 -1.73
C THR A 69 -10.69 5.03 -1.78
N ALA A 70 -10.05 3.92 -2.15
CA ALA A 70 -10.67 2.61 -2.20
C ALA A 70 -11.20 2.17 -0.83
N ILE A 71 -10.40 2.33 0.24
CA ILE A 71 -10.80 1.97 1.61
C ILE A 71 -11.96 2.84 2.10
N LEU A 72 -11.92 4.15 1.86
CA LEU A 72 -12.99 5.05 2.28
C LEU A 72 -14.29 4.78 1.52
N LEU A 73 -14.23 4.52 0.21
CA LEU A 73 -15.42 4.19 -0.59
C LEU A 73 -16.02 2.84 -0.18
N THR A 74 -15.21 1.82 0.10
CA THR A 74 -15.72 0.53 0.59
C THR A 74 -16.33 0.64 1.97
N PHE A 75 -15.76 1.46 2.87
CA PHE A 75 -16.34 1.77 4.16
C PHE A 75 -17.69 2.49 4.02
N MET A 76 -17.77 3.52 3.16
CA MET A 76 -19.04 4.23 2.92
C MET A 76 -20.12 3.31 2.35
N ALA A 77 -19.75 2.43 1.40
CA ALA A 77 -20.67 1.46 0.82
C ALA A 77 -21.18 0.46 1.87
N GLU A 78 -20.31 -0.02 2.74
CA GLU A 78 -20.64 -0.92 3.86
C GLU A 78 -21.66 -0.26 4.79
N GLN A 79 -21.42 1.00 5.20
CA GLN A 79 -22.34 1.74 6.06
C GLN A 79 -23.71 2.01 5.38
N ALA A 80 -23.69 2.33 4.09
CA ALA A 80 -24.92 2.60 3.32
C ALA A 80 -25.78 1.34 3.10
N LEU A 81 -25.14 0.19 2.93
CA LEU A 81 -25.81 -1.10 2.66
C LEU A 81 -26.08 -1.90 3.94
N THR A 82 -25.69 -1.40 5.12
CA THR A 82 -25.82 -2.09 6.42
C THR A 82 -25.32 -3.53 6.36
N LEU A 83 -24.15 -3.72 5.74
CA LEU A 83 -23.54 -5.05 5.60
C LEU A 83 -23.00 -5.53 6.94
N GLU A 84 -23.29 -6.77 7.30
CA GLU A 84 -22.74 -7.41 8.50
C GLU A 84 -21.26 -7.81 8.34
N PHE A 85 -20.77 -7.87 7.11
CA PHE A 85 -19.40 -8.22 6.76
C PHE A 85 -18.54 -6.95 6.62
N ASN A 86 -17.40 -6.92 7.31
CA ASN A 86 -16.45 -5.79 7.27
C ASN A 86 -15.71 -5.73 5.92
N PHE A 87 -16.40 -5.27 4.88
CA PHE A 87 -15.92 -5.26 3.49
C PHE A 87 -14.68 -4.35 3.32
N TYR A 88 -14.65 -3.22 4.02
CA TYR A 88 -13.48 -2.31 3.98
C TYR A 88 -12.22 -2.96 4.60
N LEU A 89 -12.37 -3.83 5.62
CA LEU A 89 -11.24 -4.58 6.20
C LEU A 89 -10.72 -5.64 5.22
N PHE A 90 -11.61 -6.27 4.48
CA PHE A 90 -11.21 -7.21 3.42
C PHE A 90 -10.43 -6.50 2.31
N ALA A 91 -10.92 -5.35 1.84
CA ALA A 91 -10.23 -4.53 0.85
C ALA A 91 -8.86 -4.05 1.36
N ALA A 92 -8.78 -3.60 2.62
CA ALA A 92 -7.54 -3.21 3.26
C ALA A 92 -6.56 -4.39 3.38
N GLY A 93 -7.02 -5.56 3.79
CA GLY A 93 -6.21 -6.77 3.89
C GLY A 93 -5.59 -7.17 2.55
N TYR A 94 -6.34 -7.08 1.46
CA TYR A 94 -5.83 -7.31 0.11
C TYR A 94 -4.73 -6.32 -0.26
N ILE A 95 -4.97 -5.02 -0.03
CA ILE A 95 -4.00 -3.96 -0.30
C ILE A 95 -2.73 -4.15 0.54
N TYR A 96 -2.86 -4.48 1.83
CA TYR A 96 -1.71 -4.77 2.71
C TYR A 96 -0.90 -5.96 2.18
N GLY A 97 -1.56 -7.01 1.72
CA GLY A 97 -0.90 -8.16 1.11
C GLY A 97 -0.05 -7.75 -0.09
N CYS A 98 -0.57 -6.89 -0.96
CA CYS A 98 0.17 -6.35 -2.11
C CYS A 98 1.40 -5.54 -1.67
N GLU A 99 1.26 -4.67 -0.66
CA GLU A 99 2.38 -3.86 -0.16
C GLU A 99 3.46 -4.72 0.52
N ILE A 100 3.05 -5.69 1.35
CA ILE A 100 3.97 -6.62 2.02
C ILE A 100 4.73 -7.45 0.98
N LEU A 101 4.06 -7.89 -0.07
CA LEU A 101 4.68 -8.64 -1.16
C LEU A 101 5.74 -7.78 -1.88
N SER A 102 5.42 -6.52 -2.21
CA SER A 102 6.36 -5.57 -2.81
C SER A 102 7.58 -5.32 -1.90
N ILE A 103 7.36 -5.17 -0.58
CA ILE A 103 8.45 -5.05 0.39
C ILE A 103 9.34 -6.29 0.38
N PHE A 104 8.78 -7.50 0.33
CA PHE A 104 9.57 -8.73 0.26
C PHE A 104 10.38 -8.85 -1.04
N GLU A 105 9.83 -8.39 -2.17
CA GLU A 105 10.56 -8.30 -3.43
C GLU A 105 11.78 -7.38 -3.31
N ASN A 106 11.58 -6.19 -2.74
CA ASN A 106 12.66 -5.25 -2.49
C ASN A 106 13.71 -5.82 -1.53
N LEU A 107 13.28 -6.49 -0.43
CA LEU A 107 14.18 -7.12 0.54
C LEU A 107 14.96 -8.30 -0.07
N ALA A 108 14.36 -9.06 -0.98
CA ALA A 108 15.06 -10.13 -1.70
C ALA A 108 16.26 -9.58 -2.49
N VAL A 109 16.06 -8.42 -3.14
CA VAL A 109 17.14 -7.74 -3.88
C VAL A 109 18.19 -7.16 -2.92
N ILE A 110 17.78 -6.53 -1.81
CA ILE A 110 18.67 -5.87 -0.86
C ILE A 110 19.59 -6.90 -0.16
N SER A 111 19.01 -8.02 0.30
CA SER A 111 19.72 -8.98 1.16
C SER A 111 20.47 -10.07 0.40
N ASP A 112 20.23 -10.26 -0.91
CA ASP A 112 20.65 -11.44 -1.69
C ASP A 112 20.26 -12.77 -1.01
N SER A 113 19.22 -12.76 -0.19
CA SER A 113 18.83 -13.90 0.65
C SER A 113 17.83 -14.79 -0.06
N ASP A 114 18.14 -16.08 -0.13
CA ASP A 114 17.23 -17.10 -0.66
C ASP A 114 15.93 -17.24 0.14
N VAL A 115 15.89 -16.76 1.39
CA VAL A 115 14.71 -16.84 2.24
C VAL A 115 13.54 -16.06 1.61
N TYR A 116 13.79 -14.81 1.22
CA TYR A 116 12.75 -13.97 0.60
C TYR A 116 12.34 -14.51 -0.77
N LEU A 117 13.30 -15.02 -1.56
CA LEU A 117 13.03 -15.67 -2.84
C LEU A 117 12.15 -16.91 -2.68
N ARG A 118 12.36 -17.72 -1.64
CA ARG A 118 11.52 -18.88 -1.33
C ARG A 118 10.09 -18.47 -0.95
N ILE A 119 9.93 -17.44 -0.12
CA ILE A 119 8.61 -16.90 0.25
C ILE A 119 7.87 -16.44 -1.00
N LEU A 120 8.51 -15.66 -1.85
CA LEU A 120 7.94 -15.18 -3.11
C LEU A 120 7.57 -16.33 -4.06
N ALA A 121 8.44 -17.34 -4.18
CA ALA A 121 8.19 -18.53 -5.00
C ALA A 121 6.96 -19.30 -4.54
N VAL A 122 6.76 -19.43 -3.23
CA VAL A 122 5.57 -20.07 -2.65
C VAL A 122 4.31 -19.26 -2.94
N ILE A 123 4.34 -17.95 -2.70
CA ILE A 123 3.19 -17.05 -2.91
C ILE A 123 2.80 -16.98 -4.38
N ARG A 124 3.78 -16.93 -5.30
CA ARG A 124 3.55 -16.90 -6.75
C ARG A 124 3.25 -18.26 -7.37
N GLY A 125 3.17 -19.33 -6.57
CA GLY A 125 2.90 -20.69 -7.05
C GLY A 125 4.05 -21.31 -7.87
N LYS A 126 5.25 -20.71 -7.83
CA LYS A 126 6.44 -21.14 -8.58
C LYS A 126 7.50 -21.77 -7.69
N SER A 127 7.09 -22.52 -6.68
CA SER A 127 7.98 -23.03 -5.61
C SER A 127 9.13 -23.93 -6.11
N LYS A 128 9.05 -24.45 -7.35
CA LYS A 128 10.07 -25.32 -7.96
C LYS A 128 11.08 -24.57 -8.85
N ASP A 129 10.84 -23.31 -9.16
CA ASP A 129 11.67 -22.52 -10.08
C ASP A 129 12.18 -21.22 -9.43
N MET A 130 13.18 -21.39 -8.55
CA MET A 130 13.84 -20.27 -7.87
C MET A 130 14.60 -19.35 -8.82
N ALA A 131 15.18 -19.89 -9.89
CA ALA A 131 15.91 -19.12 -10.88
C ALA A 131 14.95 -18.22 -11.68
N GLY A 132 13.82 -18.76 -12.14
CA GLY A 132 12.81 -18.00 -12.84
C GLY A 132 12.17 -16.88 -11.98
N VAL A 133 12.04 -17.06 -10.67
CA VAL A 133 11.58 -16.00 -9.77
C VAL A 133 12.60 -14.87 -9.65
N LYS A 134 13.88 -15.18 -9.59
CA LYS A 134 14.97 -14.19 -9.53
C LYS A 134 15.08 -13.38 -10.82
N ASP A 135 14.96 -14.04 -11.96
CA ASP A 135 15.00 -13.38 -13.27
C ASP A 135 13.79 -12.48 -13.48
N ALA A 136 12.59 -12.93 -13.12
CA ALA A 136 11.38 -12.13 -13.17
C ALA A 136 11.46 -10.88 -12.27
N LEU A 137 12.05 -10.99 -11.07
CA LEU A 137 12.31 -9.87 -10.17
C LEU A 137 13.25 -8.83 -10.78
N ASN A 138 14.31 -9.29 -11.42
CA ASN A 138 15.27 -8.40 -12.07
C ASN A 138 14.65 -7.67 -13.28
N GLU A 139 13.77 -8.31 -14.03
CA GLU A 139 13.04 -7.69 -15.13
C GLU A 139 12.00 -6.67 -14.64
N GLU A 140 11.21 -7.00 -13.62
CA GLU A 140 10.26 -6.07 -13.01
C GLU A 140 10.94 -4.80 -12.47
N MET A 141 12.13 -4.93 -11.91
CA MET A 141 12.89 -3.79 -11.40
C MET A 141 13.41 -2.86 -12.50
N LYS A 142 13.74 -3.40 -13.67
CA LYS A 142 14.18 -2.61 -14.83
C LYS A 142 13.02 -1.92 -15.56
N GLY A 143 11.81 -2.46 -15.44
CA GLY A 143 10.60 -1.92 -16.08
C GLY A 143 9.86 -0.83 -15.27
N LYS A 144 10.22 -0.64 -14.01
CA LYS A 144 9.70 0.41 -13.12
C LYS A 144 10.56 1.66 -13.18
#